data_96eabc7af294ecdcfa42ceee9b3a5636
#
_entry.id   96eabc7af294ecdcfa42ceee9b3a5636
#
_cell.length_a   1.000
_cell.length_b   1.000
_cell.length_c   1.000
_cell.angle_alpha   90.00
_cell.angle_beta   90.00
_cell.angle_gamma   90.00
#
_symmetry.space_group_name_H-M   'P 1'
#
loop_
_entity.id
_entity.type
_entity.pdbx_description
1 polymer ?
#
loop_
_entity_poly.entity_id
_entity_poly.type
_entity_poly.pdbx_seq_one_letter_code
_entity_poly.pdbx_strand_id
1 'polypeptide(L)'
;MNAPDHHRRLARLEDLEFDNSFAGLPEAFYTRLAPHGLPAPYLVAASNEVAELVGLDPREIERPEFRETFAGNSLPPGSDALAAVYSGHQFGVWAGQLGDGRAHLLGGLHSAHGHWEIQLKGAGRTPYSRGADGRAVLRSSIREFLCSEAMAGLGIPTTRALSIVGADLPVRREEIESAAVVARVAPSFVRFGSFEHWASHGRNDELRLLADYVIDTFRPECRESANPYGALLADVSRRTGELIARWMAVGFMHGVMNTDNMSILGLTLDYGPFGFMEAFDAGHICNHSDHQGRYSYRNQPHVGQWNLYRLAEAFRPLVGDQATVRALVDENYGDAFDQHFEQLMRAKLGLREALPDDENLIGETFAMLQQQRPDFTLFFRALSLLLAVAVDREKSPKIDDPLRDQFVDRAAGDAWLVKWRARQAQTPWDDAIRQAAMRAANPKYVLRNWLAEGAIRKAQERDFSEIEHLLACLRHPYAEQPEFEHYAALPPDWANGLEVSCSS
;
A
#
# COMPACT_ATOMS: atom_id res chain seq x y z
N MET A 1 -21.92 33.51 15.51
CA MET A 1 -22.18 32.90 14.20
C MET A 1 -21.94 31.43 14.39
N ASN A 2 -23.01 30.63 14.34
CA ASN A 2 -22.92 29.17 14.50
C ASN A 2 -22.20 28.61 13.30
N ALA A 3 -21.14 27.82 13.54
CA ALA A 3 -20.54 27.00 12.52
C ALA A 3 -21.63 26.08 11.91
N PRO A 4 -21.73 25.95 10.59
CA PRO A 4 -22.71 25.07 10.00
C PRO A 4 -22.36 23.62 10.38
N ASP A 5 -23.37 22.95 10.93
CA ASP A 5 -23.36 21.53 11.29
C ASP A 5 -23.27 20.69 10.00
N HIS A 6 -22.04 20.45 9.54
CA HIS A 6 -21.76 19.67 8.34
C HIS A 6 -21.69 18.17 8.67
N HIS A 7 -22.76 17.58 9.18
CA HIS A 7 -23.10 16.21 8.85
C HIS A 7 -23.56 16.21 7.38
N ARG A 8 -22.60 16.28 6.42
CA ARG A 8 -22.93 16.11 5.01
C ARG A 8 -23.59 14.74 4.87
N ARG A 9 -24.88 14.78 4.50
CA ARG A 9 -25.65 13.60 4.17
C ARG A 9 -24.95 12.88 3.01
N LEU A 10 -24.77 11.56 3.09
CA LEU A 10 -24.22 10.77 1.99
C LEU A 10 -25.04 11.05 0.72
N ALA A 11 -24.35 11.28 -0.39
CA ALA A 11 -24.96 11.70 -1.64
C ALA A 11 -25.32 10.50 -2.52
N ARG A 12 -26.27 10.70 -3.42
CA ARG A 12 -26.46 9.80 -4.56
C ARG A 12 -25.34 10.01 -5.58
N LEU A 13 -25.16 9.06 -6.47
CA LEU A 13 -24.11 9.11 -7.50
C LEU A 13 -24.20 10.37 -8.38
N GLU A 14 -25.43 10.74 -8.78
CA GLU A 14 -25.71 11.91 -9.61
C GLU A 14 -25.61 13.25 -8.87
N ASP A 15 -25.57 13.21 -7.53
CA ASP A 15 -25.50 14.40 -6.65
C ASP A 15 -24.08 14.62 -6.11
N LEU A 16 -23.08 13.83 -6.55
CA LEU A 16 -21.68 14.01 -6.17
C LEU A 16 -21.15 15.34 -6.72
N GLU A 17 -20.56 16.16 -5.86
CA GLU A 17 -19.95 17.44 -6.23
C GLU A 17 -18.44 17.24 -6.48
N PHE A 18 -18.04 17.14 -7.74
CA PHE A 18 -16.64 16.99 -8.14
C PHE A 18 -15.88 18.31 -8.00
N ASP A 19 -14.69 18.21 -7.40
CA ASP A 19 -13.63 19.22 -7.42
C ASP A 19 -12.50 18.71 -8.31
N ASN A 20 -12.33 19.36 -9.44
CA ASN A 20 -11.33 18.95 -10.45
C ASN A 20 -10.04 19.77 -10.26
N SER A 21 -9.52 19.85 -9.05
CA SER A 21 -8.36 20.68 -8.68
C SER A 21 -7.13 20.38 -9.54
N PHE A 22 -6.84 19.10 -9.83
CA PHE A 22 -5.74 18.71 -10.72
C PHE A 22 -5.97 19.18 -12.17
N ALA A 23 -7.22 19.16 -12.66
CA ALA A 23 -7.60 19.67 -13.98
C ALA A 23 -7.50 21.22 -14.10
N GLY A 24 -7.32 21.90 -12.96
CA GLY A 24 -6.98 23.33 -12.91
C GLY A 24 -5.54 23.65 -13.28
N LEU A 25 -4.65 22.66 -13.32
CA LEU A 25 -3.30 22.81 -13.85
C LEU A 25 -3.34 23.01 -15.38
N PRO A 26 -2.27 23.59 -16.00
CA PRO A 26 -2.19 23.71 -17.46
C PRO A 26 -2.37 22.38 -18.21
N GLU A 27 -2.90 22.42 -19.43
CA GLU A 27 -3.14 21.21 -20.25
C GLU A 27 -1.88 20.38 -20.55
N ALA A 28 -0.70 20.91 -20.31
CA ALA A 28 0.54 20.14 -20.42
C ALA A 28 0.64 19.00 -19.41
N PHE A 29 -0.11 19.05 -18.29
CA PHE A 29 -0.04 18.05 -17.21
C PHE A 29 -0.86 16.79 -17.49
N TYR A 30 -1.79 16.84 -18.44
CA TYR A 30 -2.73 15.75 -18.71
C TYR A 30 -3.31 15.85 -20.12
N THR A 31 -4.00 14.79 -20.48
CA THR A 31 -4.90 14.79 -21.65
C THR A 31 -6.32 14.53 -21.18
N ARG A 32 -7.27 15.41 -21.51
CA ARG A 32 -8.70 15.17 -21.29
C ARG A 32 -9.21 14.14 -22.27
N LEU A 33 -9.80 13.07 -21.77
CA LEU A 33 -10.42 12.04 -22.60
C LEU A 33 -11.42 11.22 -21.78
N ALA A 34 -12.49 10.80 -22.42
CA ALA A 34 -13.45 9.89 -21.83
C ALA A 34 -12.87 8.46 -21.74
N PRO A 35 -13.21 7.70 -20.69
CA PRO A 35 -12.91 6.28 -20.64
C PRO A 35 -13.56 5.52 -21.81
N HIS A 36 -12.96 4.40 -22.20
CA HIS A 36 -13.59 3.38 -23.02
C HIS A 36 -14.12 2.28 -22.09
N GLY A 37 -15.41 2.30 -21.84
CA GLY A 37 -16.04 1.40 -20.88
C GLY A 37 -16.00 -0.08 -21.26
N LEU A 38 -16.60 -0.89 -20.41
CA LEU A 38 -16.69 -2.33 -20.57
C LEU A 38 -18.06 -2.74 -21.16
N PRO A 39 -18.13 -3.70 -22.12
CA PRO A 39 -19.40 -4.20 -22.62
C PRO A 39 -20.07 -5.08 -21.55
N ALA A 40 -21.40 -4.96 -21.40
CA ALA A 40 -22.21 -5.75 -20.47
C ALA A 40 -21.54 -5.93 -19.09
N PRO A 41 -21.24 -4.83 -18.38
CA PRO A 41 -20.46 -4.89 -17.14
C PRO A 41 -21.22 -5.58 -16.01
N TYR A 42 -20.49 -6.26 -15.12
CA TYR A 42 -21.01 -6.85 -13.89
C TYR A 42 -20.16 -6.42 -12.70
N LEU A 43 -20.82 -6.24 -11.54
CA LEU A 43 -20.12 -5.94 -10.30
C LEU A 43 -19.41 -7.20 -9.80
N VAL A 44 -18.13 -7.07 -9.49
CA VAL A 44 -17.31 -8.13 -8.87
C VAL A 44 -17.21 -7.93 -7.37
N ALA A 45 -16.90 -6.71 -6.94
CA ALA A 45 -16.79 -6.33 -5.55
C ALA A 45 -16.95 -4.82 -5.39
N ALA A 46 -17.37 -4.38 -4.21
CA ALA A 46 -17.35 -2.98 -3.82
C ALA A 46 -17.13 -2.82 -2.30
N SER A 47 -16.63 -1.66 -1.89
CA SER A 47 -16.37 -1.30 -0.52
C SER A 47 -17.36 -0.23 -0.04
N ASN A 48 -18.27 -0.60 0.87
CA ASN A 48 -19.19 0.34 1.52
C ASN A 48 -18.45 1.44 2.27
N GLU A 49 -17.36 1.08 2.96
CA GLU A 49 -16.54 2.05 3.71
C GLU A 49 -15.88 3.08 2.79
N VAL A 50 -15.44 2.65 1.59
CA VAL A 50 -14.84 3.58 0.62
C VAL A 50 -15.91 4.42 -0.06
N ALA A 51 -17.14 3.90 -0.26
CA ALA A 51 -18.26 4.70 -0.70
C ALA A 51 -18.54 5.84 0.31
N GLU A 52 -18.66 5.52 1.60
CA GLU A 52 -18.82 6.52 2.65
C GLU A 52 -17.65 7.49 2.74
N LEU A 53 -16.41 6.98 2.56
CA LEU A 53 -15.19 7.79 2.56
C LEU A 53 -15.21 8.91 1.52
N VAL A 54 -15.76 8.63 0.34
CA VAL A 54 -15.92 9.64 -0.73
C VAL A 54 -17.25 10.41 -0.65
N GLY A 55 -18.08 10.14 0.36
CA GLY A 55 -19.36 10.79 0.56
C GLY A 55 -20.51 10.19 -0.27
N LEU A 56 -20.33 9.02 -0.87
CA LEU A 56 -21.35 8.28 -1.63
C LEU A 56 -22.18 7.40 -0.69
N ASP A 57 -23.50 7.39 -0.85
CA ASP A 57 -24.39 6.46 -0.13
C ASP A 57 -24.07 5.00 -0.57
N PRO A 58 -23.73 4.09 0.33
CA PRO A 58 -23.45 2.69 -0.01
C PRO A 58 -24.58 1.97 -0.76
N ARG A 59 -25.83 2.42 -0.60
CA ARG A 59 -26.97 1.86 -1.35
C ARG A 59 -26.89 2.10 -2.86
N GLU A 60 -26.08 3.07 -3.28
CA GLU A 60 -25.84 3.34 -4.70
C GLU A 60 -25.09 2.21 -5.39
N ILE A 61 -24.32 1.38 -4.65
CA ILE A 61 -23.55 0.24 -5.16
C ILE A 61 -24.45 -0.80 -5.89
N GLU A 62 -25.69 -0.97 -5.41
CA GLU A 62 -26.62 -1.92 -6.00
C GLU A 62 -27.29 -1.42 -7.29
N ARG A 63 -27.17 -0.12 -7.58
CA ARG A 63 -27.81 0.49 -8.75
C ARG A 63 -27.05 0.18 -10.05
N PRO A 64 -27.77 -0.01 -11.16
CA PRO A 64 -27.14 -0.17 -12.49
C PRO A 64 -26.23 1.00 -12.86
N GLU A 65 -26.57 2.23 -12.48
CA GLU A 65 -25.82 3.43 -12.79
C GLU A 65 -24.43 3.44 -12.13
N PHE A 66 -24.30 2.90 -10.92
CA PHE A 66 -23.00 2.70 -10.27
C PHE A 66 -22.08 1.81 -11.13
N ARG A 67 -22.59 0.69 -11.57
CA ARG A 67 -21.85 -0.26 -12.38
C ARG A 67 -21.45 0.32 -13.74
N GLU A 68 -22.35 1.05 -14.40
CA GLU A 68 -22.05 1.70 -15.68
C GLU A 68 -20.99 2.80 -15.50
N THR A 69 -21.07 3.59 -14.44
CA THR A 69 -20.09 4.66 -14.13
C THR A 69 -18.71 4.07 -13.85
N PHE A 70 -18.63 3.09 -12.96
CA PHE A 70 -17.33 2.54 -12.56
C PHE A 70 -16.78 1.48 -13.54
N ALA A 71 -17.56 1.10 -14.56
CA ALA A 71 -17.08 0.43 -15.76
C ALA A 71 -16.46 1.40 -16.79
N GLY A 72 -16.68 2.70 -16.63
CA GLY A 72 -16.26 3.73 -17.58
C GLY A 72 -17.22 3.95 -18.75
N ASN A 73 -18.46 3.46 -18.68
CA ASN A 73 -19.49 3.61 -19.73
C ASN A 73 -20.23 4.95 -19.61
N SER A 74 -20.29 5.54 -18.42
CA SER A 74 -20.86 6.85 -18.17
C SER A 74 -19.96 7.67 -17.24
N LEU A 75 -20.07 8.97 -17.29
CA LEU A 75 -19.35 9.88 -16.41
C LEU A 75 -20.33 10.51 -15.43
N PRO A 76 -20.01 10.58 -14.12
CA PRO A 76 -20.82 11.30 -13.17
C PRO A 76 -20.88 12.79 -13.52
N PRO A 77 -22.00 13.49 -13.26
CA PRO A 77 -22.10 14.92 -13.49
C PRO A 77 -20.99 15.71 -12.79
N GLY A 78 -20.39 16.67 -13.49
CA GLY A 78 -19.32 17.52 -12.93
C GLY A 78 -17.93 16.91 -12.95
N SER A 79 -17.77 15.61 -13.27
CA SER A 79 -16.45 15.00 -13.44
C SER A 79 -15.73 15.53 -14.70
N ASP A 80 -14.40 15.60 -14.66
CA ASP A 80 -13.54 16.02 -15.79
C ASP A 80 -12.47 14.94 -16.04
N ALA A 81 -12.84 13.93 -16.83
CA ALA A 81 -12.02 12.75 -17.01
C ALA A 81 -10.72 13.06 -17.77
N LEU A 82 -9.59 12.67 -17.21
CA LEU A 82 -8.28 12.93 -17.77
C LEU A 82 -7.27 11.79 -17.47
N ALA A 83 -6.19 11.76 -18.24
CA ALA A 83 -5.01 10.94 -17.98
C ALA A 83 -3.81 11.85 -17.73
N ALA A 84 -3.12 11.67 -16.61
CA ALA A 84 -1.96 12.49 -16.23
C ALA A 84 -0.68 12.01 -16.94
N VAL A 85 0.21 12.97 -17.26
CA VAL A 85 1.55 12.68 -17.75
C VAL A 85 2.54 12.60 -16.58
N TYR A 86 3.46 11.67 -16.67
CA TYR A 86 4.63 11.57 -15.79
C TYR A 86 5.76 10.83 -16.52
N SER A 87 6.91 10.75 -15.91
CA SER A 87 8.06 9.96 -16.35
C SER A 87 8.49 9.05 -15.20
N GLY A 88 9.67 8.47 -15.26
CA GLY A 88 10.22 7.78 -14.11
C GLY A 88 11.36 6.84 -14.42
N HIS A 89 11.94 6.31 -13.34
CA HIS A 89 12.92 5.24 -13.37
C HIS A 89 12.24 3.91 -13.04
N GLN A 90 12.35 2.95 -13.93
CA GLN A 90 11.84 1.59 -13.75
C GLN A 90 13.03 0.63 -13.60
N PHE A 91 13.04 -0.19 -12.56
CA PHE A 91 14.19 -1.06 -12.21
C PHE A 91 15.52 -0.31 -12.17
N GLY A 92 15.51 0.95 -11.74
CA GLY A 92 16.69 1.80 -11.64
C GLY A 92 17.15 2.46 -12.95
N VAL A 93 16.45 2.23 -14.06
CA VAL A 93 16.76 2.78 -15.38
C VAL A 93 15.73 3.83 -15.77
N TRP A 94 16.18 4.95 -16.35
CA TRP A 94 15.26 5.98 -16.86
C TRP A 94 14.41 5.43 -18.01
N ALA A 95 13.10 5.42 -17.83
CA ALA A 95 12.13 4.89 -18.80
C ALA A 95 11.58 5.96 -19.75
N GLY A 96 11.93 7.24 -19.53
CA GLY A 96 11.39 8.35 -20.29
C GLY A 96 9.94 8.67 -19.94
N GLN A 97 9.19 9.19 -20.92
CA GLN A 97 7.80 9.53 -20.72
C GLN A 97 6.94 8.27 -20.53
N LEU A 98 6.20 8.31 -19.46
CA LEU A 98 5.15 7.38 -19.04
C LEU A 98 3.81 8.16 -19.01
N GLY A 99 2.96 7.84 -18.07
CA GLY A 99 1.69 8.48 -17.84
C GLY A 99 0.61 7.46 -17.51
N ASP A 100 -0.60 7.92 -17.27
CA ASP A 100 -1.75 7.07 -17.00
C ASP A 100 -2.17 6.28 -18.23
N GLY A 101 -1.38 5.27 -18.61
CA GLY A 101 -1.55 4.49 -19.85
C GLY A 101 -2.80 3.61 -19.88
N ARG A 102 -3.43 3.37 -18.74
CA ARG A 102 -4.68 2.61 -18.59
C ARG A 102 -5.57 3.15 -17.47
N ALA A 103 -5.33 4.37 -17.04
CA ALA A 103 -6.08 4.96 -15.94
C ALA A 103 -6.66 6.33 -16.34
N HIS A 104 -7.84 6.64 -15.81
CA HIS A 104 -8.57 7.87 -16.06
C HIS A 104 -8.97 8.47 -14.71
N LEU A 105 -8.42 9.62 -14.37
CA LEU A 105 -8.84 10.40 -13.21
C LEU A 105 -10.19 11.03 -13.54
N LEU A 106 -11.21 10.79 -12.72
CA LEU A 106 -12.55 11.39 -12.89
C LEU A 106 -12.64 12.76 -12.24
N GLY A 107 -11.83 13.02 -11.23
CA GLY A 107 -11.82 14.23 -10.42
C GLY A 107 -11.75 13.92 -8.92
N GLY A 108 -11.78 14.96 -8.10
CA GLY A 108 -11.78 14.87 -6.65
C GLY A 108 -13.18 15.13 -6.05
N LEU A 109 -13.38 14.67 -4.85
CA LEU A 109 -14.59 14.86 -4.05
C LEU A 109 -14.22 15.36 -2.65
N HIS A 110 -14.97 16.28 -2.10
CA HIS A 110 -14.87 16.70 -0.71
C HIS A 110 -15.95 16.02 0.12
N SER A 111 -15.55 15.17 1.05
CA SER A 111 -16.43 14.50 2.01
C SER A 111 -16.17 15.00 3.44
N ALA A 112 -16.88 14.43 4.42
CA ALA A 112 -16.58 14.62 5.84
C ALA A 112 -15.18 14.07 6.24
N HIS A 113 -14.59 13.21 5.40
CA HIS A 113 -13.31 12.55 5.62
C HIS A 113 -12.14 13.22 4.86
N GLY A 114 -12.38 14.37 4.20
CA GLY A 114 -11.35 15.10 3.46
C GLY A 114 -11.56 15.07 1.95
N HIS A 115 -10.49 15.38 1.23
CA HIS A 115 -10.44 15.37 -0.24
C HIS A 115 -10.00 14.01 -0.76
N TRP A 116 -10.71 13.48 -1.77
CA TRP A 116 -10.47 12.17 -2.37
C TRP A 116 -10.65 12.21 -3.88
N GLU A 117 -9.62 11.85 -4.61
CA GLU A 117 -9.66 11.66 -6.06
C GLU A 117 -10.16 10.24 -6.40
N ILE A 118 -10.97 10.12 -7.46
CA ILE A 118 -11.41 8.83 -8.01
C ILE A 118 -10.72 8.61 -9.37
N GLN A 119 -10.08 7.47 -9.53
CA GLN A 119 -9.39 7.09 -10.75
C GLN A 119 -9.83 5.69 -11.21
N LEU A 120 -10.24 5.54 -12.49
CA LEU A 120 -10.60 4.26 -13.10
C LEU A 120 -9.35 3.63 -13.74
N LYS A 121 -8.88 2.49 -13.21
CA LYS A 121 -7.76 1.74 -13.78
C LYS A 121 -8.28 0.57 -14.62
N GLY A 122 -7.90 0.53 -15.89
CA GLY A 122 -8.34 -0.48 -16.85
C GLY A 122 -9.44 0.00 -17.81
N ALA A 123 -9.83 1.28 -17.71
CA ALA A 123 -10.95 1.86 -18.47
C ALA A 123 -10.59 2.28 -19.91
N GLY A 124 -9.56 1.69 -20.50
CA GLY A 124 -9.23 1.87 -21.92
C GLY A 124 -7.94 2.62 -22.17
N ARG A 125 -7.66 2.80 -23.48
CA ARG A 125 -6.44 3.44 -23.96
C ARG A 125 -6.42 4.93 -23.68
N THR A 126 -5.22 5.43 -23.41
CA THR A 126 -4.90 6.84 -23.34
C THR A 126 -3.71 7.14 -24.28
N PRO A 127 -3.34 8.39 -24.51
CA PRO A 127 -2.12 8.74 -25.26
C PRO A 127 -0.84 8.13 -24.66
N TYR A 128 -0.88 7.75 -23.38
CA TYR A 128 0.26 7.21 -22.62
C TYR A 128 0.32 5.68 -22.59
N SER A 129 -0.55 4.96 -23.31
CA SER A 129 -0.62 3.49 -23.29
C SER A 129 0.57 2.80 -23.98
N ARG A 130 1.44 3.53 -24.67
CA ARG A 130 2.66 2.99 -25.32
C ARG A 130 2.37 1.77 -26.21
N GLY A 131 1.25 1.80 -26.94
CA GLY A 131 0.80 0.70 -27.81
C GLY A 131 0.01 -0.42 -27.11
N ALA A 132 -0.08 -0.42 -25.77
CA ALA A 132 -0.89 -1.38 -25.04
C ALA A 132 -2.40 -1.13 -25.20
N ASP A 133 -3.22 -2.08 -24.76
CA ASP A 133 -4.69 -2.05 -24.89
C ASP A 133 -5.40 -1.13 -23.89
N GLY A 134 -4.71 -0.65 -22.87
CA GLY A 134 -5.28 0.20 -21.82
C GLY A 134 -6.23 -0.53 -20.85
N ARG A 135 -6.25 -1.86 -20.86
CA ARG A 135 -7.11 -2.67 -20.00
C ARG A 135 -6.38 -3.17 -18.75
N ALA A 136 -7.14 -3.41 -17.69
CA ALA A 136 -6.75 -4.27 -16.60
C ALA A 136 -7.49 -5.60 -16.71
N VAL A 137 -7.00 -6.64 -16.05
CA VAL A 137 -7.61 -7.97 -16.02
C VAL A 137 -8.18 -8.29 -14.65
N LEU A 138 -9.13 -9.20 -14.61
CA LEU A 138 -9.86 -9.56 -13.38
C LEU A 138 -8.89 -9.98 -12.26
N ARG A 139 -7.91 -10.82 -12.57
CA ARG A 139 -6.91 -11.32 -11.62
C ARG A 139 -6.15 -10.20 -10.92
N SER A 140 -5.54 -9.28 -11.67
CA SER A 140 -4.79 -8.17 -11.09
C SER A 140 -5.69 -7.16 -10.38
N SER A 141 -6.92 -6.98 -10.86
CA SER A 141 -7.90 -6.10 -10.25
C SER A 141 -8.33 -6.60 -8.86
N ILE A 142 -8.55 -7.91 -8.70
CA ILE A 142 -8.85 -8.53 -7.40
C ILE A 142 -7.66 -8.36 -6.44
N ARG A 143 -6.43 -8.59 -6.91
CA ARG A 143 -5.24 -8.40 -6.09
C ARG A 143 -5.10 -6.97 -5.60
N GLU A 144 -5.26 -5.98 -6.49
CA GLU A 144 -5.16 -4.56 -6.12
C GLU A 144 -6.26 -4.15 -5.15
N PHE A 145 -7.51 -4.53 -5.40
CA PHE A 145 -8.65 -4.24 -4.53
C PHE A 145 -8.46 -4.79 -3.12
N LEU A 146 -8.17 -6.07 -3.00
CA LEU A 146 -7.99 -6.71 -1.70
C LEU A 146 -6.76 -6.18 -0.96
N CYS A 147 -5.65 -5.92 -1.66
CA CYS A 147 -4.44 -5.44 -1.02
C CYS A 147 -4.57 -4.00 -0.52
N SER A 148 -5.17 -3.10 -1.30
CA SER A 148 -5.38 -1.72 -0.86
C SER A 148 -6.24 -1.66 0.40
N GLU A 149 -7.31 -2.44 0.49
CA GLU A 149 -8.16 -2.53 1.67
C GLU A 149 -7.47 -3.26 2.85
N ALA A 150 -6.69 -4.31 2.58
CA ALA A 150 -5.88 -4.98 3.59
C ALA A 150 -4.84 -4.04 4.22
N MET A 151 -4.16 -3.24 3.42
CA MET A 151 -3.19 -2.25 3.90
C MET A 151 -3.87 -1.15 4.72
N ALA A 152 -5.06 -0.71 4.33
CA ALA A 152 -5.86 0.21 5.12
C ALA A 152 -6.24 -0.41 6.48
N GLY A 153 -6.68 -1.67 6.50
CA GLY A 153 -6.97 -2.42 7.73
C GLY A 153 -5.75 -2.57 8.64
N LEU A 154 -4.56 -2.71 8.07
CA LEU A 154 -3.28 -2.73 8.81
C LEU A 154 -2.87 -1.32 9.33
N GLY A 155 -3.58 -0.25 8.98
CA GLY A 155 -3.24 1.13 9.35
C GLY A 155 -2.05 1.69 8.55
N ILE A 156 -1.77 1.13 7.38
CA ILE A 156 -0.68 1.57 6.50
C ILE A 156 -1.23 2.56 5.48
N PRO A 157 -0.62 3.75 5.32
CA PRO A 157 -1.06 4.73 4.32
C PRO A 157 -1.08 4.14 2.91
N THR A 158 -2.22 4.21 2.26
CA THR A 158 -2.47 3.52 0.98
C THR A 158 -3.55 4.20 0.16
N THR A 159 -3.55 3.94 -1.15
CA THR A 159 -4.76 4.13 -1.96
C THR A 159 -5.83 3.15 -1.50
N ARG A 160 -7.10 3.54 -1.65
CA ARG A 160 -8.28 2.71 -1.37
C ARG A 160 -8.88 2.21 -2.69
N ALA A 161 -9.75 1.23 -2.63
CA ALA A 161 -10.47 0.73 -3.78
C ALA A 161 -11.99 0.72 -3.53
N LEU A 162 -12.72 1.48 -4.35
CA LEU A 162 -14.17 1.58 -4.23
C LEU A 162 -14.88 0.35 -4.82
N SER A 163 -14.45 -0.07 -6.02
CA SER A 163 -15.09 -1.20 -6.70
C SER A 163 -14.20 -1.88 -7.73
N ILE A 164 -14.59 -3.11 -8.08
CA ILE A 164 -14.17 -3.83 -9.29
C ILE A 164 -15.40 -4.09 -10.13
N VAL A 165 -15.37 -3.66 -11.39
CA VAL A 165 -16.37 -4.00 -12.39
C VAL A 165 -15.71 -4.84 -13.48
N GLY A 166 -16.24 -6.03 -13.75
CA GLY A 166 -15.74 -6.96 -14.76
C GLY A 166 -16.58 -7.00 -16.02
N ALA A 167 -16.04 -7.58 -17.09
CA ALA A 167 -16.76 -7.91 -18.33
C ALA A 167 -16.16 -9.14 -19.00
N ASP A 168 -16.95 -9.83 -19.85
CA ASP A 168 -16.50 -10.96 -20.66
C ASP A 168 -15.69 -10.53 -21.90
N LEU A 169 -15.01 -9.38 -21.79
CA LEU A 169 -14.11 -8.89 -22.82
C LEU A 169 -12.76 -9.59 -22.69
N PRO A 170 -12.32 -10.39 -23.68
CA PRO A 170 -11.03 -11.07 -23.62
C PRO A 170 -9.88 -10.06 -23.75
N VAL A 171 -8.90 -10.19 -22.84
CA VAL A 171 -7.67 -9.40 -22.82
C VAL A 171 -6.50 -10.36 -22.87
N ARG A 172 -5.62 -10.16 -23.84
CA ARG A 172 -4.41 -11.00 -23.99
C ARG A 172 -3.31 -10.50 -23.06
N ARG A 173 -2.86 -11.39 -22.16
CA ARG A 173 -1.68 -11.24 -21.31
C ARG A 173 -0.74 -12.42 -21.58
N GLU A 174 -0.22 -13.08 -20.56
CA GLU A 174 0.42 -14.38 -20.72
C GLU A 174 -0.59 -15.42 -21.20
N GLU A 175 -1.82 -15.31 -20.68
CA GLU A 175 -3.01 -16.05 -21.09
C GLU A 175 -4.10 -15.07 -21.53
N ILE A 176 -5.25 -15.61 -21.98
CA ILE A 176 -6.45 -14.82 -22.26
C ILE A 176 -7.23 -14.70 -20.96
N GLU A 177 -7.38 -13.49 -20.47
CA GLU A 177 -8.09 -13.16 -19.24
C GLU A 177 -9.30 -12.24 -19.51
N SER A 178 -10.20 -12.12 -18.54
CA SER A 178 -11.34 -11.20 -18.61
C SER A 178 -10.94 -9.78 -18.21
N ALA A 179 -11.46 -8.78 -18.93
CA ALA A 179 -11.26 -7.38 -18.60
C ALA A 179 -11.95 -6.99 -17.28
N ALA A 180 -11.33 -6.09 -16.56
CA ALA A 180 -11.93 -5.43 -15.39
C ALA A 180 -11.47 -3.97 -15.26
N VAL A 181 -12.25 -3.18 -14.50
CA VAL A 181 -11.91 -1.82 -14.11
C VAL A 181 -11.94 -1.74 -12.59
N VAL A 182 -10.87 -1.21 -12.00
CA VAL A 182 -10.80 -0.86 -10.58
C VAL A 182 -11.05 0.62 -10.42
N ALA A 183 -12.02 1.00 -9.60
CA ALA A 183 -12.20 2.37 -9.14
C ALA A 183 -11.30 2.60 -7.92
N ARG A 184 -10.16 3.25 -8.13
CA ARG A 184 -9.19 3.60 -7.09
C ARG A 184 -9.56 4.95 -6.46
N VAL A 185 -9.25 5.09 -5.18
CA VAL A 185 -9.51 6.32 -4.41
C VAL A 185 -8.25 6.69 -3.64
N ALA A 186 -7.84 7.94 -3.71
CA ALA A 186 -6.69 8.47 -2.97
C ALA A 186 -6.86 9.97 -2.74
N PRO A 187 -6.19 10.59 -1.75
CA PRO A 187 -6.13 12.05 -1.67
C PRO A 187 -5.52 12.67 -2.92
N SER A 188 -4.50 12.01 -3.52
CA SER A 188 -3.92 12.38 -4.81
C SER A 188 -3.17 11.21 -5.44
N PHE A 189 -3.12 11.19 -6.78
CA PHE A 189 -2.32 10.27 -7.58
C PHE A 189 -1.01 10.89 -8.09
N VAL A 190 -0.62 12.07 -7.62
CA VAL A 190 0.68 12.67 -7.93
C VAL A 190 1.81 11.81 -7.35
N ARG A 191 2.81 11.53 -8.18
CA ARG A 191 3.92 10.61 -7.88
C ARG A 191 5.29 11.29 -8.10
N PHE A 192 6.37 10.66 -7.66
CA PHE A 192 7.72 11.19 -7.89
C PHE A 192 7.98 11.42 -9.37
N GLY A 193 7.54 10.49 -10.21
CA GLY A 193 7.65 10.57 -11.65
C GLY A 193 6.96 11.78 -12.28
N SER A 194 5.96 12.38 -11.62
CA SER A 194 5.33 13.62 -12.09
C SER A 194 6.30 14.80 -12.04
N PHE A 195 7.16 14.86 -11.02
CA PHE A 195 8.23 15.87 -10.90
C PHE A 195 9.41 15.58 -11.81
N GLU A 196 9.83 14.29 -11.90
CA GLU A 196 10.91 13.88 -12.80
C GLU A 196 10.59 14.23 -14.26
N HIS A 197 9.30 14.19 -14.65
CA HIS A 197 8.87 14.55 -16.01
C HIS A 197 9.26 15.99 -16.35
N TRP A 198 8.86 16.95 -15.54
CA TRP A 198 9.11 18.37 -15.80
C TRP A 198 10.60 18.71 -15.69
N ALA A 199 11.28 18.17 -14.68
CA ALA A 199 12.71 18.39 -14.49
C ALA A 199 13.53 17.86 -15.67
N SER A 200 13.22 16.66 -16.19
CA SER A 200 13.93 16.05 -17.32
C SER A 200 13.76 16.81 -18.63
N HIS A 201 12.66 17.59 -18.79
CA HIS A 201 12.41 18.43 -19.94
C HIS A 201 12.87 19.89 -19.74
N GLY A 202 13.48 20.22 -18.59
CA GLY A 202 13.91 21.59 -18.28
C GLY A 202 12.74 22.57 -18.09
N ARG A 203 11.53 22.08 -17.84
CA ARG A 203 10.30 22.87 -17.68
C ARG A 203 10.11 23.27 -16.23
N ASN A 204 10.93 24.22 -15.78
CA ASN A 204 10.98 24.64 -14.37
C ASN A 204 9.71 25.37 -13.91
N ASP A 205 8.97 26.02 -14.80
CA ASP A 205 7.72 26.70 -14.47
C ASP A 205 6.62 25.67 -14.15
N GLU A 206 6.50 24.61 -14.94
CA GLU A 206 5.57 23.52 -14.66
C GLU A 206 5.98 22.72 -13.42
N LEU A 207 7.28 22.51 -13.24
CA LEU A 207 7.80 21.88 -12.01
C LEU A 207 7.37 22.67 -10.79
N ARG A 208 7.48 24.02 -10.84
CA ARG A 208 7.05 24.92 -9.77
C ARG A 208 5.53 24.85 -9.56
N LEU A 209 4.75 24.94 -10.64
CA LEU A 209 3.29 24.85 -10.56
C LEU A 209 2.82 23.55 -9.90
N LEU A 210 3.47 22.41 -10.22
CA LEU A 210 3.15 21.14 -9.60
C LEU A 210 3.51 21.13 -8.10
N ALA A 211 4.67 21.68 -7.74
CA ALA A 211 5.09 21.77 -6.34
C ALA A 211 4.15 22.70 -5.54
N ASP A 212 3.75 23.83 -6.13
CA ASP A 212 2.79 24.76 -5.53
C ASP A 212 1.44 24.08 -5.35
N TYR A 213 0.93 23.35 -6.36
CA TYR A 213 -0.31 22.59 -6.27
C TYR A 213 -0.27 21.58 -5.11
N VAL A 214 0.81 20.81 -4.99
CA VAL A 214 0.94 19.82 -3.90
C VAL A 214 1.02 20.50 -2.53
N ILE A 215 1.76 21.59 -2.41
CA ILE A 215 1.86 22.35 -1.16
C ILE A 215 0.49 22.91 -0.79
N ASP A 216 -0.13 23.69 -1.68
CA ASP A 216 -1.35 24.43 -1.37
C ASP A 216 -2.55 23.51 -1.10
N THR A 217 -2.60 22.36 -1.78
CA THR A 217 -3.71 21.41 -1.63
C THR A 217 -3.51 20.42 -0.48
N PHE A 218 -2.29 19.93 -0.28
CA PHE A 218 -2.06 18.77 0.59
C PHE A 218 -1.07 19.03 1.74
N ARG A 219 -0.22 20.07 1.64
CA ARG A 219 0.86 20.37 2.60
C ARG A 219 1.00 21.87 2.86
N PRO A 220 -0.10 22.57 3.19
CA PRO A 220 -0.09 24.03 3.34
C PRO A 220 0.92 24.50 4.41
N GLU A 221 1.24 23.66 5.40
CA GLU A 221 2.25 23.92 6.41
C GLU A 221 3.66 24.17 5.84
N CYS A 222 3.96 23.62 4.65
CA CYS A 222 5.25 23.88 4.00
C CYS A 222 5.42 25.36 3.60
N ARG A 223 4.34 26.11 3.42
CA ARG A 223 4.38 27.55 3.10
C ARG A 223 4.96 28.40 4.23
N GLU A 224 4.91 27.90 5.46
CA GLU A 224 5.47 28.61 6.62
C GLU A 224 7.01 28.60 6.65
N SER A 225 7.63 27.72 5.86
CA SER A 225 9.08 27.63 5.74
C SER A 225 9.66 28.73 4.86
N ALA A 226 10.88 29.21 5.18
CA ALA A 226 11.65 30.11 4.32
C ALA A 226 11.94 29.48 2.92
N ASN A 227 11.96 28.17 2.82
CA ASN A 227 12.06 27.40 1.57
C ASN A 227 10.94 26.36 1.51
N PRO A 228 9.74 26.71 1.01
CA PRO A 228 8.60 25.81 0.96
C PRO A 228 8.85 24.51 0.18
N TYR A 229 9.60 24.58 -0.91
CA TYR A 229 9.93 23.40 -1.73
C TYR A 229 10.94 22.48 -1.02
N GLY A 230 11.89 23.04 -0.27
CA GLY A 230 12.78 22.27 0.59
C GLY A 230 12.01 21.59 1.73
N ALA A 231 11.04 22.28 2.32
CA ALA A 231 10.15 21.72 3.34
C ALA A 231 9.28 20.58 2.77
N LEU A 232 8.76 20.73 1.56
CA LEU A 232 8.04 19.64 0.88
C LEU A 232 8.92 18.42 0.67
N LEU A 233 10.15 18.59 0.15
CA LEU A 233 11.09 17.47 -0.06
C LEU A 233 11.43 16.76 1.26
N ALA A 234 11.63 17.51 2.34
CA ALA A 234 11.88 16.97 3.68
C ALA A 234 10.67 16.16 4.20
N ASP A 235 9.45 16.71 4.08
CA ASP A 235 8.21 16.00 4.48
C ASP A 235 7.99 14.71 3.69
N VAL A 236 8.18 14.74 2.37
CA VAL A 236 8.07 13.56 1.50
C VAL A 236 9.11 12.50 1.90
N SER A 237 10.35 12.93 2.21
CA SER A 237 11.43 12.03 2.63
C SER A 237 11.07 11.33 3.94
N ARG A 238 10.63 12.07 4.94
CA ARG A 238 10.18 11.53 6.23
C ARG A 238 9.03 10.55 6.07
N ARG A 239 7.95 10.93 5.35
CA ARG A 239 6.77 10.08 5.14
C ARG A 239 7.10 8.80 4.38
N THR A 240 8.02 8.87 3.43
CA THR A 240 8.48 7.69 2.69
C THR A 240 9.24 6.73 3.61
N GLY A 241 10.08 7.25 4.52
CA GLY A 241 10.76 6.45 5.53
C GLY A 241 9.78 5.74 6.47
N GLU A 242 8.82 6.48 7.02
CA GLU A 242 7.76 5.94 7.88
C GLU A 242 6.90 4.88 7.16
N LEU A 243 6.57 5.10 5.88
CA LEU A 243 5.79 4.15 5.07
C LEU A 243 6.54 2.83 4.88
N ILE A 244 7.82 2.91 4.50
CA ILE A 244 8.63 1.70 4.25
C ILE A 244 8.88 0.95 5.57
N ALA A 245 9.07 1.65 6.69
CA ALA A 245 9.15 1.04 8.02
C ALA A 245 7.88 0.21 8.35
N ARG A 246 6.69 0.72 8.03
CA ARG A 246 5.42 0.00 8.20
C ARG A 246 5.34 -1.24 7.30
N TRP A 247 5.77 -1.14 6.02
CA TRP A 247 5.83 -2.31 5.14
C TRP A 247 6.72 -3.40 5.71
N MET A 248 7.93 -3.02 6.14
CA MET A 248 8.89 -3.95 6.74
C MET A 248 8.32 -4.62 8.00
N ALA A 249 7.63 -3.87 8.86
CA ALA A 249 7.10 -4.39 10.11
C ALA A 249 6.00 -5.45 9.93
N VAL A 250 5.26 -5.44 8.82
CA VAL A 250 4.22 -6.44 8.51
C VAL A 250 4.67 -7.49 7.49
N GLY A 251 5.93 -7.46 7.05
CA GLY A 251 6.46 -8.39 6.05
C GLY A 251 5.94 -8.13 4.64
N PHE A 252 5.47 -6.92 4.35
CA PHE A 252 5.01 -6.54 3.02
C PHE A 252 6.16 -6.21 2.07
N MET A 253 6.08 -6.72 0.85
CA MET A 253 6.96 -6.41 -0.27
C MET A 253 6.14 -5.79 -1.40
N HIS A 254 6.50 -4.58 -1.79
CA HIS A 254 5.82 -3.88 -2.89
C HIS A 254 6.12 -4.53 -4.25
N GLY A 255 7.32 -5.03 -4.43
CA GLY A 255 7.76 -5.75 -5.63
C GLY A 255 8.09 -4.89 -6.85
N VAL A 256 7.62 -3.63 -6.93
CA VAL A 256 7.91 -2.70 -8.04
C VAL A 256 8.02 -1.27 -7.51
N MET A 257 9.09 -0.98 -6.78
CA MET A 257 9.35 0.36 -6.24
C MET A 257 10.03 1.26 -7.29
N ASN A 258 9.37 1.44 -8.43
CA ASN A 258 9.76 2.41 -9.44
C ASN A 258 9.44 3.84 -8.95
N THR A 259 10.07 4.89 -9.48
CA THR A 259 9.75 6.27 -9.10
C THR A 259 8.34 6.69 -9.54
N ASP A 260 7.81 6.07 -10.58
CA ASP A 260 6.42 6.22 -11.01
C ASP A 260 5.41 5.45 -10.14
N ASN A 261 5.87 4.67 -9.16
CA ASN A 261 5.05 3.98 -8.15
C ASN A 261 5.27 4.54 -6.73
N MET A 262 5.90 5.72 -6.61
CA MET A 262 6.11 6.39 -5.33
C MET A 262 5.23 7.62 -5.21
N SER A 263 4.34 7.63 -4.21
CA SER A 263 3.43 8.74 -3.95
C SER A 263 4.16 9.94 -3.35
N ILE A 264 3.83 11.14 -3.83
CA ILE A 264 4.32 12.38 -3.22
C ILE A 264 3.72 12.60 -1.82
N LEU A 265 2.67 11.90 -1.46
CA LEU A 265 2.02 11.99 -0.16
C LEU A 265 2.44 10.87 0.82
N GLY A 266 3.36 9.97 0.41
CA GLY A 266 3.77 8.84 1.23
C GLY A 266 2.69 7.77 1.36
N LEU A 267 1.97 7.47 0.28
CA LEU A 267 0.96 6.41 0.20
C LEU A 267 1.52 5.20 -0.56
N THR A 268 1.09 4.01 -0.19
CA THR A 268 1.26 2.83 -1.05
C THR A 268 0.32 2.94 -2.24
N LEU A 269 0.84 2.86 -3.45
CA LEU A 269 0.04 2.88 -4.68
C LEU A 269 0.56 1.89 -5.72
N ASP A 270 -0.32 1.54 -6.68
CA ASP A 270 -0.01 0.65 -7.80
C ASP A 270 0.38 -0.78 -7.38
N TYR A 271 -0.55 -1.48 -6.76
CA TYR A 271 -0.41 -2.88 -6.37
C TYR A 271 -0.33 -3.82 -7.59
N GLY A 272 0.90 -4.20 -7.93
CA GLY A 272 1.21 -5.17 -8.96
C GLY A 272 1.64 -6.51 -8.36
N PRO A 273 2.91 -6.93 -8.57
CA PRO A 273 3.44 -8.19 -8.03
C PRO A 273 3.88 -8.07 -6.57
N PHE A 274 3.02 -7.54 -5.71
CA PHE A 274 3.28 -7.47 -4.27
C PHE A 274 3.18 -8.85 -3.60
N GLY A 275 3.67 -8.96 -2.38
CA GLY A 275 3.48 -10.14 -1.53
C GLY A 275 3.66 -9.81 -0.05
N PHE A 276 3.07 -10.64 0.81
CA PHE A 276 3.39 -10.68 2.23
C PHE A 276 4.32 -11.86 2.51
N MET A 277 5.30 -11.65 3.39
CA MET A 277 6.28 -12.66 3.78
C MET A 277 5.57 -13.86 4.42
N GLU A 278 5.88 -15.05 3.94
CA GLU A 278 5.53 -16.31 4.56
C GLU A 278 6.71 -16.81 5.41
N ALA A 279 7.40 -17.86 5.02
CA ALA A 279 8.65 -18.24 5.68
C ALA A 279 9.67 -17.10 5.53
N PHE A 280 10.21 -16.63 6.67
CA PHE A 280 11.08 -15.45 6.63
C PHE A 280 12.34 -15.69 5.78
N ASP A 281 12.54 -14.78 4.86
CA ASP A 281 13.76 -14.69 4.05
C ASP A 281 14.00 -13.21 3.70
N ALA A 282 15.05 -12.62 4.27
CA ALA A 282 15.42 -11.24 4.00
C ALA A 282 15.72 -10.96 2.51
N GLY A 283 16.16 -11.99 1.78
CA GLY A 283 16.44 -11.92 0.35
C GLY A 283 15.24 -12.21 -0.56
N HIS A 284 14.05 -12.47 0.02
CA HIS A 284 12.87 -12.87 -0.77
C HIS A 284 12.47 -11.80 -1.78
N ILE A 285 12.13 -12.26 -2.99
CA ILE A 285 11.69 -11.47 -4.14
C ILE A 285 10.28 -11.93 -4.49
N CYS A 286 9.29 -11.07 -4.31
CA CYS A 286 7.89 -11.40 -4.62
C CYS A 286 7.53 -11.21 -6.10
N ASN A 287 8.35 -10.51 -6.86
CA ASN A 287 8.15 -10.19 -8.26
C ASN A 287 9.02 -11.06 -9.16
N HIS A 288 8.43 -12.01 -9.88
CA HIS A 288 9.16 -12.90 -10.80
C HIS A 288 9.95 -12.15 -11.90
N SER A 289 9.51 -10.92 -12.28
CA SER A 289 10.23 -10.09 -13.24
C SER A 289 11.48 -9.40 -12.68
N ASP A 290 11.69 -9.44 -11.37
CA ASP A 290 12.85 -8.82 -10.70
C ASP A 290 14.03 -9.79 -10.60
N HIS A 291 14.64 -10.14 -11.73
CA HIS A 291 15.72 -11.12 -11.80
C HIS A 291 16.98 -10.75 -11.01
N GLN A 292 17.16 -9.49 -10.63
CA GLN A 292 18.33 -9.00 -9.89
C GLN A 292 18.06 -8.81 -8.38
N GLY A 293 16.82 -9.02 -7.94
CA GLY A 293 16.44 -8.83 -6.53
C GLY A 293 16.50 -7.37 -6.06
N ARG A 294 16.36 -6.41 -6.98
CA ARG A 294 16.37 -4.98 -6.66
C ARG A 294 15.33 -4.65 -5.59
N TYR A 295 14.15 -5.25 -5.68
CA TYR A 295 13.02 -5.01 -4.79
C TYR A 295 12.82 -6.13 -3.77
N SER A 296 13.90 -6.87 -3.41
CA SER A 296 13.84 -7.85 -2.32
C SER A 296 13.47 -7.18 -1.00
N TYR A 297 12.91 -7.94 -0.06
CA TYR A 297 12.44 -7.42 1.23
C TYR A 297 13.46 -6.52 1.92
N ARG A 298 14.68 -7.03 2.16
CA ARG A 298 15.75 -6.27 2.84
C ARG A 298 16.22 -5.02 2.09
N ASN A 299 15.97 -4.95 0.79
CA ASN A 299 16.46 -3.87 -0.06
C ASN A 299 15.47 -2.70 -0.18
N GLN A 300 14.23 -2.87 0.29
CA GLN A 300 13.18 -1.84 0.18
C GLN A 300 13.60 -0.48 0.78
N PRO A 301 14.22 -0.41 1.98
CA PRO A 301 14.69 0.88 2.52
C PRO A 301 15.72 1.57 1.61
N HIS A 302 16.64 0.79 1.06
CA HIS A 302 17.68 1.32 0.16
C HIS A 302 17.10 1.87 -1.15
N VAL A 303 16.12 1.15 -1.71
CA VAL A 303 15.43 1.60 -2.93
C VAL A 303 14.57 2.83 -2.65
N GLY A 304 13.92 2.92 -1.50
CA GLY A 304 13.19 4.11 -1.08
C GLY A 304 14.07 5.35 -1.05
N GLN A 305 15.25 5.26 -0.41
CA GLN A 305 16.23 6.35 -0.39
C GLN A 305 16.73 6.70 -1.81
N TRP A 306 17.02 5.69 -2.62
CA TRP A 306 17.43 5.91 -4.01
C TRP A 306 16.37 6.65 -4.82
N ASN A 307 15.08 6.31 -4.66
CA ASN A 307 13.96 6.99 -5.31
C ASN A 307 13.85 8.44 -4.84
N LEU A 308 14.07 8.71 -3.55
CA LEU A 308 14.09 10.07 -3.02
C LEU A 308 15.25 10.90 -3.58
N TYR A 309 16.41 10.29 -3.84
CA TYR A 309 17.49 11.02 -4.54
C TYR A 309 17.10 11.34 -6.00
N ARG A 310 16.25 10.55 -6.66
CA ARG A 310 15.72 10.90 -8.00
C ARG A 310 14.75 12.08 -7.90
N LEU A 311 13.86 12.06 -6.89
CA LEU A 311 12.98 13.20 -6.61
C LEU A 311 13.78 14.45 -6.23
N ALA A 312 14.77 14.32 -5.37
CA ALA A 312 15.65 15.44 -4.95
C ALA A 312 16.36 16.07 -6.16
N GLU A 313 16.85 15.28 -7.10
CA GLU A 313 17.44 15.79 -8.34
C GLU A 313 16.43 16.60 -9.17
N ALA A 314 15.16 16.15 -9.21
CA ALA A 314 14.09 16.90 -9.86
C ALA A 314 13.77 18.23 -9.14
N PHE A 315 13.98 18.31 -7.83
CA PHE A 315 13.71 19.51 -7.02
C PHE A 315 14.83 20.55 -7.06
N ARG A 316 16.01 20.25 -7.62
CA ARG A 316 17.15 21.19 -7.66
C ARG A 316 16.81 22.58 -8.19
N PRO A 317 16.05 22.75 -9.29
CA PRO A 317 15.70 24.07 -9.79
C PRO A 317 14.86 24.93 -8.82
N LEU A 318 14.20 24.30 -7.86
CA LEU A 318 13.30 24.94 -6.88
C LEU A 318 13.98 25.20 -5.54
N VAL A 319 14.88 24.29 -5.11
CA VAL A 319 15.44 24.24 -3.76
C VAL A 319 16.86 24.77 -3.69
N GLY A 320 17.73 24.36 -4.63
CA GLY A 320 19.13 24.73 -4.59
C GLY A 320 20.05 23.71 -5.29
N ASP A 321 21.31 23.67 -4.89
CA ASP A 321 22.28 22.76 -5.49
C ASP A 321 22.11 21.30 -5.06
N GLN A 322 22.89 20.42 -5.67
CA GLN A 322 22.83 18.96 -5.42
C GLN A 322 23.14 18.61 -3.94
N ALA A 323 24.04 19.35 -3.31
CA ALA A 323 24.41 19.07 -1.92
C ALA A 323 23.23 19.38 -0.99
N THR A 324 22.57 20.52 -1.21
CA THR A 324 21.40 20.95 -0.42
C THR A 324 20.24 19.95 -0.53
N VAL A 325 19.84 19.54 -1.74
CA VAL A 325 18.71 18.61 -1.89
C VAL A 325 19.03 17.20 -1.36
N ARG A 326 20.31 16.76 -1.45
CA ARG A 326 20.73 15.50 -0.86
C ARG A 326 20.70 15.51 0.65
N ALA A 327 21.21 16.60 1.27
CA ALA A 327 21.17 16.76 2.72
C ALA A 327 19.75 16.67 3.26
N LEU A 328 18.75 17.29 2.58
CA LEU A 328 17.35 17.19 2.97
C LEU A 328 16.83 15.76 2.97
N VAL A 329 17.24 14.93 2.01
CA VAL A 329 16.87 13.50 2.00
C VAL A 329 17.56 12.77 3.14
N ASP A 330 18.89 12.94 3.29
CA ASP A 330 19.69 12.20 4.28
C ASP A 330 19.25 12.51 5.72
N GLU A 331 18.93 13.77 6.01
CA GLU A 331 18.50 14.25 7.33
C GLU A 331 17.06 13.82 7.69
N ASN A 332 16.21 13.50 6.71
CA ASN A 332 14.79 13.25 6.97
C ASN A 332 14.33 11.83 6.68
N TYR A 333 15.04 11.07 5.85
CA TYR A 333 14.61 9.72 5.48
C TYR A 333 15.13 8.66 6.46
N GLY A 334 16.46 8.62 6.68
CA GLY A 334 17.11 7.56 7.47
C GLY A 334 16.59 7.53 8.90
N ASP A 335 16.67 8.65 9.59
CA ASP A 335 16.20 8.79 10.98
C ASP A 335 14.69 8.47 11.10
N ALA A 336 13.86 8.91 10.14
CA ALA A 336 12.44 8.63 10.17
C ALA A 336 12.15 7.13 9.98
N PHE A 337 12.88 6.47 9.08
CA PHE A 337 12.76 5.02 8.89
C PHE A 337 13.20 4.26 10.16
N ASP A 338 14.39 4.54 10.66
CA ASP A 338 14.99 3.80 11.77
C ASP A 338 14.16 3.95 13.04
N GLN A 339 13.80 5.19 13.42
CA GLN A 339 12.99 5.49 14.61
C GLN A 339 11.61 4.81 14.52
N HIS A 340 10.95 4.92 13.36
CA HIS A 340 9.61 4.35 13.18
C HIS A 340 9.65 2.82 13.15
N PHE A 341 10.64 2.24 12.47
CA PHE A 341 10.83 0.78 12.41
C PHE A 341 11.13 0.21 13.80
N GLU A 342 12.04 0.83 14.54
CA GLU A 342 12.37 0.43 15.90
C GLU A 342 11.14 0.52 16.82
N GLN A 343 10.36 1.60 16.73
CA GLN A 343 9.12 1.74 17.49
C GLN A 343 8.12 0.61 17.19
N LEU A 344 7.92 0.29 15.92
CA LEU A 344 7.03 -0.80 15.48
C LEU A 344 7.54 -2.14 15.98
N MET A 345 8.84 -2.41 15.88
CA MET A 345 9.43 -3.67 16.34
C MET A 345 9.38 -3.81 17.87
N ARG A 346 9.59 -2.73 18.63
CA ARG A 346 9.36 -2.75 20.08
C ARG A 346 7.92 -3.13 20.43
N ALA A 347 6.95 -2.54 19.75
CA ALA A 347 5.54 -2.88 19.94
C ALA A 347 5.25 -4.35 19.62
N LYS A 348 5.81 -4.87 18.50
CA LYS A 348 5.67 -6.28 18.10
C LYS A 348 6.30 -7.25 19.11
N LEU A 349 7.43 -6.88 19.69
CA LEU A 349 8.15 -7.68 20.70
C LEU A 349 7.59 -7.47 22.12
N GLY A 350 6.62 -6.59 22.34
CA GLY A 350 6.03 -6.30 23.64
C GLY A 350 7.00 -5.57 24.58
N LEU A 351 7.88 -4.71 24.07
CA LEU A 351 8.80 -3.91 24.87
C LEU A 351 8.11 -2.60 25.29
N ARG A 352 7.86 -2.44 26.58
CA ARG A 352 7.06 -1.33 27.13
C ARG A 352 7.74 0.02 26.97
N GLU A 353 9.03 0.09 27.28
CA GLU A 353 9.84 1.29 27.29
C GLU A 353 11.04 1.11 26.37
N ALA A 354 11.49 2.16 25.71
CA ALA A 354 12.69 2.11 24.91
C ALA A 354 13.93 2.01 25.81
N LEU A 355 14.80 1.05 25.55
CA LEU A 355 16.10 0.91 26.17
C LEU A 355 17.20 0.90 25.11
N PRO A 356 18.43 1.36 25.46
CA PRO A 356 19.52 1.47 24.49
C PRO A 356 19.90 0.16 23.78
N ASP A 357 19.58 -0.99 24.37
CA ASP A 357 19.94 -2.32 23.86
C ASP A 357 18.83 -2.95 22.99
N ASP A 358 17.73 -2.24 22.77
CA ASP A 358 16.58 -2.77 21.98
C ASP A 358 16.96 -3.02 20.52
N GLU A 359 17.79 -2.18 19.92
CA GLU A 359 18.28 -2.36 18.56
C GLU A 359 19.03 -3.70 18.40
N ASN A 360 19.86 -4.07 19.38
CA ASN A 360 20.55 -5.36 19.37
C ASN A 360 19.57 -6.53 19.43
N LEU A 361 18.55 -6.47 20.30
CA LEU A 361 17.53 -7.51 20.38
C LEU A 361 16.72 -7.63 19.08
N ILE A 362 16.37 -6.51 18.46
CA ILE A 362 15.68 -6.47 17.15
C ILE A 362 16.57 -7.13 16.08
N GLY A 363 17.86 -6.76 16.02
CA GLY A 363 18.82 -7.36 15.10
C GLY A 363 18.97 -8.88 15.30
N GLU A 364 19.09 -9.32 16.54
CA GLU A 364 19.14 -10.75 16.91
C GLU A 364 17.84 -11.48 16.56
N THR A 365 16.68 -10.80 16.66
CA THR A 365 15.39 -11.35 16.24
C THR A 365 15.42 -11.63 14.73
N PHE A 366 15.82 -10.67 13.91
CA PHE A 366 15.91 -10.88 12.45
C PHE A 366 16.96 -11.92 12.07
N ALA A 367 18.09 -11.99 12.76
CA ALA A 367 19.10 -13.03 12.56
C ALA A 367 18.53 -14.44 12.87
N MET A 368 17.80 -14.58 13.97
CA MET A 368 17.13 -15.83 14.33
C MET A 368 16.04 -16.18 13.31
N LEU A 369 15.20 -15.21 12.89
CA LEU A 369 14.19 -15.43 11.84
C LEU A 369 14.83 -15.90 10.53
N GLN A 370 15.96 -15.31 10.11
CA GLN A 370 16.69 -15.73 8.91
C GLN A 370 17.23 -17.14 9.01
N GLN A 371 17.70 -17.54 10.19
CA GLN A 371 18.24 -18.87 10.41
C GLN A 371 17.15 -19.94 10.49
N GLN A 372 16.05 -19.64 11.17
CA GLN A 372 14.98 -20.60 11.48
C GLN A 372 13.87 -20.63 10.42
N ARG A 373 13.72 -19.55 9.68
CA ARG A 373 12.71 -19.35 8.61
C ARG A 373 11.26 -19.67 9.06
N PRO A 374 10.83 -19.25 10.28
CA PRO A 374 9.43 -19.39 10.65
C PRO A 374 8.55 -18.55 9.74
N ASP A 375 7.25 -18.83 9.71
CA ASP A 375 6.29 -17.92 9.11
C ASP A 375 6.30 -16.57 9.84
N PHE A 376 6.51 -15.47 9.10
CA PHE A 376 6.73 -14.15 9.68
C PHE A 376 5.52 -13.67 10.51
N THR A 377 4.32 -13.79 9.96
CA THR A 377 3.09 -13.35 10.61
C THR A 377 2.76 -14.22 11.83
N LEU A 378 2.81 -15.54 11.64
CA LEU A 378 2.50 -16.50 12.71
C LEU A 378 3.51 -16.46 13.85
N PHE A 379 4.79 -16.19 13.56
CA PHE A 379 5.82 -16.06 14.59
C PHE A 379 5.46 -14.93 15.58
N PHE A 380 5.22 -13.72 15.10
CA PHE A 380 4.91 -12.59 15.95
C PHE A 380 3.54 -12.76 16.65
N ARG A 381 2.58 -13.38 15.96
CA ARG A 381 1.28 -13.68 16.59
C ARG A 381 1.42 -14.70 17.72
N ALA A 382 2.17 -15.78 17.53
CA ALA A 382 2.45 -16.77 18.56
C ALA A 382 3.25 -16.17 19.72
N LEU A 383 4.25 -15.32 19.45
CA LEU A 383 5.00 -14.61 20.48
C LEU A 383 4.09 -13.76 21.38
N SER A 384 3.01 -13.21 20.84
CA SER A 384 2.03 -12.42 21.59
C SER A 384 1.27 -13.23 22.66
N LEU A 385 1.33 -14.55 22.62
CA LEU A 385 0.66 -15.43 23.57
C LEU A 385 1.56 -15.85 24.73
N LEU A 386 2.88 -15.63 24.62
CA LEU A 386 3.85 -16.10 25.62
C LEU A 386 3.79 -15.27 26.92
N LEU A 387 4.19 -15.90 28.02
CA LEU A 387 4.43 -15.24 29.29
C LEU A 387 5.85 -14.65 29.34
N ALA A 388 6.01 -13.50 30.01
CA ALA A 388 7.31 -12.85 30.21
C ALA A 388 8.27 -13.70 31.05
N VAL A 389 7.74 -14.48 31.99
CA VAL A 389 8.50 -15.39 32.81
C VAL A 389 8.45 -16.81 32.24
N ALA A 390 9.58 -17.49 32.22
CA ALA A 390 9.62 -18.89 31.81
C ALA A 390 8.73 -19.74 32.72
N VAL A 391 7.80 -20.45 32.12
CA VAL A 391 6.96 -21.41 32.87
C VAL A 391 7.75 -22.69 33.11
N ASP A 392 7.64 -23.23 34.34
CA ASP A 392 8.16 -24.56 34.65
C ASP A 392 7.48 -25.58 33.71
N ARG A 393 8.25 -26.15 32.80
CA ARG A 393 7.76 -27.07 31.76
C ARG A 393 7.13 -28.36 32.34
N GLU A 394 7.53 -28.74 33.52
CA GLU A 394 6.92 -29.90 34.17
C GLU A 394 5.47 -29.60 34.64
N LYS A 395 5.17 -28.29 34.86
CA LYS A 395 3.85 -27.85 35.34
C LYS A 395 2.94 -27.30 34.23
N SER A 396 3.52 -26.84 33.12
CA SER A 396 2.76 -26.25 32.01
C SER A 396 3.46 -26.45 30.65
N PRO A 397 3.49 -27.70 30.16
CA PRO A 397 4.33 -28.08 29.01
C PRO A 397 3.93 -27.47 27.66
N LYS A 398 2.77 -26.82 27.52
CA LYS A 398 2.18 -26.46 26.22
C LYS A 398 2.15 -24.97 25.88
N ILE A 399 2.52 -24.05 26.80
CA ILE A 399 2.32 -22.61 26.60
C ILE A 399 3.25 -22.04 25.54
N ASP A 400 4.49 -22.52 25.45
CA ASP A 400 5.49 -22.05 24.48
C ASP A 400 5.46 -22.85 23.14
N ASP A 401 4.71 -23.96 23.09
CA ASP A 401 4.75 -24.91 21.98
C ASP A 401 4.38 -24.29 20.61
N PRO A 402 3.33 -23.46 20.49
CA PRO A 402 2.97 -22.91 19.17
C PRO A 402 4.06 -22.06 18.51
N LEU A 403 4.91 -21.39 19.32
CA LEU A 403 6.06 -20.65 18.81
C LEU A 403 7.24 -21.60 18.55
N ARG A 404 7.52 -22.51 19.47
CA ARG A 404 8.66 -23.44 19.37
C ARG A 404 8.51 -24.44 18.23
N ASP A 405 7.28 -24.81 17.88
CA ASP A 405 7.01 -25.70 16.75
C ASP A 405 7.31 -25.07 15.39
N GLN A 406 7.50 -23.74 15.35
CA GLN A 406 7.94 -23.03 14.15
C GLN A 406 9.46 -23.04 13.97
N PHE A 407 10.25 -23.48 14.98
CA PHE A 407 11.71 -23.51 14.90
C PHE A 407 12.21 -24.84 14.37
N VAL A 408 13.11 -24.78 13.39
CA VAL A 408 13.85 -25.95 12.90
C VAL A 408 14.84 -26.42 13.97
N ASP A 409 15.60 -25.48 14.56
CA ASP A 409 16.47 -25.71 15.72
C ASP A 409 15.81 -25.10 16.97
N ARG A 410 15.16 -25.96 17.74
CA ARG A 410 14.49 -25.56 18.98
C ARG A 410 15.46 -25.01 20.04
N ALA A 411 16.71 -25.47 20.07
CA ALA A 411 17.69 -25.00 21.06
C ALA A 411 18.11 -23.54 20.73
N ALA A 412 18.30 -23.22 19.48
CA ALA A 412 18.57 -21.85 19.04
C ALA A 412 17.38 -20.92 19.30
N GLY A 413 16.16 -21.38 19.05
CA GLY A 413 14.94 -20.64 19.39
C GLY A 413 14.78 -20.39 20.90
N ASP A 414 15.03 -21.42 21.71
CA ASP A 414 15.01 -21.29 23.17
C ASP A 414 16.08 -20.30 23.68
N ALA A 415 17.27 -20.29 23.09
CA ALA A 415 18.33 -19.34 23.44
C ALA A 415 17.90 -17.89 23.16
N TRP A 416 17.23 -17.64 22.03
CA TRP A 416 16.66 -16.34 21.73
C TRP A 416 15.52 -15.96 22.72
N LEU A 417 14.64 -16.89 23.06
CA LEU A 417 13.58 -16.66 24.05
C LEU A 417 14.12 -16.27 25.42
N VAL A 418 15.27 -16.81 25.84
CA VAL A 418 15.94 -16.41 27.09
C VAL A 418 16.31 -14.93 27.04
N LYS A 419 16.86 -14.44 25.92
CA LYS A 419 17.22 -13.03 25.76
C LYS A 419 15.98 -12.13 25.75
N TRP A 420 14.95 -12.51 25.01
CA TRP A 420 13.68 -11.79 24.98
C TRP A 420 13.07 -11.67 26.38
N ARG A 421 13.01 -12.75 27.16
CA ARG A 421 12.51 -12.75 28.54
C ARG A 421 13.39 -11.91 29.47
N ALA A 422 14.70 -11.95 29.32
CA ALA A 422 15.61 -11.13 30.09
C ALA A 422 15.35 -9.64 29.84
N ARG A 423 15.05 -9.26 28.59
CA ARG A 423 14.66 -7.89 28.27
C ARG A 423 13.30 -7.51 28.85
N GLN A 424 12.30 -8.42 28.82
CA GLN A 424 10.99 -8.19 29.44
C GLN A 424 11.10 -7.93 30.96
N ALA A 425 12.02 -8.60 31.63
CA ALA A 425 12.24 -8.45 33.06
C ALA A 425 12.81 -7.06 33.47
N GLN A 426 13.41 -6.31 32.53
CA GLN A 426 13.95 -4.97 32.81
C GLN A 426 12.86 -3.89 32.94
N THR A 427 11.75 -4.05 32.20
CA THR A 427 10.59 -3.15 32.25
C THR A 427 9.30 -3.98 32.38
N PRO A 428 9.08 -4.64 33.55
CA PRO A 428 7.98 -5.59 33.68
C PRO A 428 6.63 -4.89 33.63
N TRP A 429 5.66 -5.56 33.00
CA TRP A 429 4.26 -5.20 33.01
C TRP A 429 3.38 -6.45 33.07
N ASP A 430 2.10 -6.26 33.35
CA ASP A 430 1.16 -7.38 33.45
C ASP A 430 1.10 -8.14 32.11
N ASP A 431 1.17 -9.47 32.19
CA ASP A 431 1.20 -10.33 31.00
C ASP A 431 -0.05 -10.19 30.13
N ALA A 432 -1.24 -10.02 30.74
CA ALA A 432 -2.48 -9.87 29.98
C ALA A 432 -2.50 -8.53 29.20
N ILE A 433 -2.01 -7.46 29.83
CA ILE A 433 -1.89 -6.13 29.19
C ILE A 433 -0.85 -6.19 28.07
N ARG A 434 0.32 -6.79 28.32
CA ARG A 434 1.37 -6.96 27.30
C ARG A 434 0.88 -7.78 26.11
N GLN A 435 0.28 -8.92 26.35
CA GLN A 435 -0.27 -9.79 25.30
C GLN A 435 -1.34 -9.06 24.46
N ALA A 436 -2.21 -8.28 25.10
CA ALA A 436 -3.20 -7.47 24.39
C ALA A 436 -2.54 -6.40 23.51
N ALA A 437 -1.54 -5.68 24.03
CA ALA A 437 -0.76 -4.69 23.26
C ALA A 437 0.00 -5.33 22.08
N MET A 438 0.63 -6.50 22.31
CA MET A 438 1.30 -7.24 21.24
C MET A 438 0.33 -7.73 20.17
N ARG A 439 -0.86 -8.21 20.53
CA ARG A 439 -1.88 -8.61 19.54
C ARG A 439 -2.37 -7.42 18.71
N ALA A 440 -2.44 -6.23 19.29
CA ALA A 440 -2.77 -5.00 18.58
C ALA A 440 -1.65 -4.50 17.63
N ALA A 441 -0.41 -4.95 17.84
CA ALA A 441 0.75 -4.64 16.99
C ALA A 441 1.10 -5.75 15.98
N ASN A 442 0.60 -6.98 16.21
CA ASN A 442 0.88 -8.16 15.40
C ASN A 442 -0.39 -8.64 14.71
N PRO A 443 -0.55 -8.38 13.40
CA PRO A 443 -1.73 -8.85 12.69
C PRO A 443 -1.80 -10.38 12.73
N LYS A 444 -3.02 -10.91 12.76
CA LYS A 444 -3.29 -12.34 12.59
C LYS A 444 -3.50 -12.69 11.12
N TYR A 445 -4.07 -11.75 10.38
CA TYR A 445 -4.43 -11.92 8.98
C TYR A 445 -3.66 -10.92 8.10
N VAL A 446 -3.10 -11.42 7.01
CA VAL A 446 -2.50 -10.63 5.93
C VAL A 446 -2.92 -11.24 4.60
N LEU A 447 -2.94 -10.45 3.53
CA LEU A 447 -3.32 -10.95 2.21
C LEU A 447 -2.18 -11.78 1.59
N ARG A 448 -2.09 -13.05 1.97
CA ARG A 448 -1.14 -14.01 1.38
C ARG A 448 -1.46 -14.25 -0.09
N ASN A 449 -0.45 -14.55 -0.89
CA ASN A 449 -0.64 -14.79 -2.32
C ASN A 449 -1.63 -15.93 -2.61
N TRP A 450 -1.63 -17.01 -1.82
CA TRP A 450 -2.54 -18.12 -2.00
C TRP A 450 -4.00 -17.78 -1.68
N LEU A 451 -4.25 -16.84 -0.75
CA LEU A 451 -5.59 -16.33 -0.47
C LEU A 451 -6.14 -15.55 -1.65
N ALA A 452 -5.32 -14.63 -2.18
CA ALA A 452 -5.69 -13.88 -3.38
C ALA A 452 -5.95 -14.78 -4.59
N GLU A 453 -5.10 -15.80 -4.79
CA GLU A 453 -5.26 -16.79 -5.85
C GLU A 453 -6.54 -17.63 -5.67
N GLY A 454 -6.88 -18.02 -4.44
CA GLY A 454 -8.14 -18.71 -4.14
C GLY A 454 -9.36 -17.88 -4.54
N ALA A 455 -9.36 -16.59 -4.21
CA ALA A 455 -10.43 -15.66 -4.60
C ALA A 455 -10.50 -15.46 -6.14
N ILE A 456 -9.33 -15.39 -6.80
CA ILE A 456 -9.25 -15.27 -8.26
C ILE A 456 -9.87 -16.48 -8.96
N ARG A 457 -9.53 -17.69 -8.52
CA ARG A 457 -10.07 -18.94 -9.12
C ARG A 457 -11.59 -19.01 -8.99
N LYS A 458 -12.16 -18.70 -7.82
CA LYS A 458 -13.61 -18.61 -7.64
C LYS A 458 -14.24 -17.52 -8.51
N ALA A 459 -13.61 -16.35 -8.59
CA ALA A 459 -14.11 -15.26 -9.41
C ALA A 459 -14.13 -15.59 -10.92
N GLN A 460 -13.20 -16.39 -11.41
CA GLN A 460 -13.23 -16.92 -12.79
C GLN A 460 -14.44 -17.81 -13.06
N GLU A 461 -14.99 -18.45 -12.03
CA GLU A 461 -16.24 -19.24 -12.07
C GLU A 461 -17.49 -18.38 -11.73
N ARG A 462 -17.35 -17.06 -11.63
CA ARG A 462 -18.40 -16.11 -11.25
C ARG A 462 -18.88 -16.23 -9.79
N ASP A 463 -18.12 -16.89 -8.93
CA ASP A 463 -18.30 -16.86 -7.49
C ASP A 463 -17.40 -15.80 -6.87
N PHE A 464 -17.98 -14.67 -6.44
CA PHE A 464 -17.28 -13.54 -5.83
C PHE A 464 -17.28 -13.58 -4.30
N SER A 465 -17.89 -14.59 -3.70
CA SER A 465 -18.06 -14.71 -2.25
C SER A 465 -16.74 -14.69 -1.48
N GLU A 466 -15.67 -15.27 -2.06
CA GLU A 466 -14.35 -15.29 -1.41
C GLU A 466 -13.71 -13.90 -1.32
N ILE A 467 -13.98 -13.03 -2.30
CA ILE A 467 -13.52 -11.62 -2.25
C ILE A 467 -14.20 -10.89 -1.10
N GLU A 468 -15.49 -11.10 -0.91
CA GLU A 468 -16.27 -10.50 0.18
C GLU A 468 -15.78 -11.00 1.56
N HIS A 469 -15.56 -12.30 1.71
CA HIS A 469 -15.04 -12.90 2.94
C HIS A 469 -13.64 -12.39 3.27
N LEU A 470 -12.73 -12.34 2.30
CA LEU A 470 -11.40 -11.80 2.48
C LEU A 470 -11.43 -10.32 2.83
N LEU A 471 -12.27 -9.53 2.16
CA LEU A 471 -12.45 -8.11 2.46
C LEU A 471 -12.93 -7.91 3.91
N ALA A 472 -13.92 -8.67 4.35
CA ALA A 472 -14.43 -8.61 5.71
C ALA A 472 -13.35 -8.96 6.75
N CYS A 473 -12.58 -10.02 6.51
CA CYS A 473 -11.50 -10.45 7.38
C CYS A 473 -10.36 -9.42 7.46
N LEU A 474 -9.89 -8.94 6.30
CA LEU A 474 -8.70 -8.08 6.19
C LEU A 474 -8.93 -6.65 6.66
N ARG A 475 -10.16 -6.22 6.85
CA ARG A 475 -10.51 -4.95 7.52
C ARG A 475 -10.18 -4.94 9.01
N HIS A 476 -10.16 -6.12 9.65
CA HIS A 476 -9.89 -6.27 11.08
C HIS A 476 -8.72 -7.23 11.34
N PRO A 477 -7.53 -6.98 10.76
CA PRO A 477 -6.45 -7.96 10.69
C PRO A 477 -5.85 -8.35 12.05
N TYR A 478 -6.07 -7.53 13.06
CA TYR A 478 -5.58 -7.74 14.43
C TYR A 478 -6.57 -8.49 15.33
N ALA A 479 -7.84 -8.56 14.94
CA ALA A 479 -8.91 -9.19 15.72
C ALA A 479 -8.85 -10.71 15.66
N GLU A 480 -9.39 -11.37 16.71
CA GLU A 480 -9.73 -12.78 16.64
C GLU A 480 -11.06 -12.92 15.89
N GLN A 481 -11.05 -13.69 14.80
CA GLN A 481 -12.21 -13.90 13.92
C GLN A 481 -12.36 -15.40 13.67
N PRO A 482 -13.07 -16.13 14.56
CA PRO A 482 -13.15 -17.60 14.49
C PRO A 482 -13.68 -18.13 13.14
N GLU A 483 -14.58 -17.39 12.48
CA GLU A 483 -15.14 -17.72 11.18
C GLU A 483 -14.10 -17.69 10.05
N PHE A 484 -13.03 -16.89 10.23
CA PHE A 484 -11.94 -16.71 9.26
C PHE A 484 -10.62 -17.35 9.70
N GLU A 485 -10.64 -18.24 10.73
CA GLU A 485 -9.43 -18.87 11.28
C GLU A 485 -8.57 -19.55 10.20
N HIS A 486 -9.20 -20.13 9.19
CA HIS A 486 -8.52 -20.79 8.08
C HIS A 486 -7.67 -19.85 7.22
N TYR A 487 -7.92 -18.53 7.21
CA TYR A 487 -7.08 -17.54 6.52
C TYR A 487 -5.76 -17.24 7.25
N ALA A 488 -5.66 -17.60 8.53
CA ALA A 488 -4.42 -17.51 9.29
C ALA A 488 -3.54 -18.78 9.19
N ALA A 489 -3.94 -19.77 8.40
CA ALA A 489 -3.19 -21.01 8.23
C ALA A 489 -1.91 -20.81 7.39
N LEU A 490 -1.00 -21.80 7.51
CA LEU A 490 0.13 -21.92 6.59
C LEU A 490 -0.35 -22.15 5.15
N PRO A 491 0.45 -21.75 4.14
CA PRO A 491 0.09 -21.99 2.74
C PRO A 491 -0.14 -23.49 2.47
N PRO A 492 -1.18 -23.83 1.71
CA PRO A 492 -1.40 -25.22 1.31
C PRO A 492 -0.35 -25.65 0.27
N ASP A 493 -0.14 -26.96 0.11
CA ASP A 493 0.88 -27.52 -0.78
C ASP A 493 0.77 -27.01 -2.24
N TRP A 494 -0.45 -26.78 -2.72
CA TRP A 494 -0.69 -26.29 -4.08
C TRP A 494 -0.19 -24.83 -4.28
N ALA A 495 0.03 -24.08 -3.20
CA ALA A 495 0.52 -22.71 -3.25
C ALA A 495 2.05 -22.63 -3.40
N ASN A 496 2.74 -23.76 -3.21
CA ASN A 496 4.17 -23.82 -3.42
C ASN A 496 4.50 -23.55 -4.89
N GLY A 497 5.27 -22.49 -5.13
CA GLY A 497 5.65 -22.09 -6.49
C GLY A 497 4.68 -21.13 -7.17
N LEU A 498 3.73 -20.50 -6.44
CA LEU A 498 2.96 -19.38 -6.99
C LEU A 498 3.90 -18.24 -7.38
N GLU A 499 3.89 -17.91 -8.66
CA GLU A 499 4.66 -16.80 -9.21
C GLU A 499 3.74 -15.61 -9.50
N VAL A 500 4.20 -14.41 -9.17
CA VAL A 500 3.52 -13.15 -9.47
C VAL A 500 4.46 -12.28 -10.31
N SER A 501 3.95 -11.76 -11.41
CA SER A 501 4.73 -10.97 -12.37
C SER A 501 4.12 -9.58 -12.61
N CYS A 502 4.89 -8.71 -13.27
CA CYS A 502 4.42 -7.39 -13.72
C CYS A 502 3.49 -7.46 -14.95
N SER A 503 3.24 -8.64 -15.52
CA SER A 503 2.52 -8.81 -16.79
C SER A 503 1.00 -8.65 -16.68
N SER A 504 0.50 -8.35 -15.52
CA SER A 504 -0.95 -8.20 -15.26
C SER A 504 -1.46 -6.78 -15.42
#